data_717a393048a2af78ed6a9cb2c4d3a46c
#
_entry.id   717a393048a2af78ed6a9cb2c4d3a46c
#
_cell.length_a   1.000
_cell.length_b   1.000
_cell.length_c   1.000
_cell.angle_alpha   90.00
_cell.angle_beta   90.00
_cell.angle_gamma   90.00
#
_symmetry.space_group_name_H-M   'P 1'
#
loop_
_entity.id
_entity.type
_entity.pdbx_description
1 polymer ?
#
loop_
_entity_poly.entity_id
_entity_poly.type
_entity_poly.pdbx_seq_one_letter_code
_entity_poly.pdbx_strand_id
1 'polypeptide(L)'
;MKRLVTSMILAGRELRLSDRDCSEAALAAARDHRLAIDRYSQLQTIEVWYARLDADLLIKNAPEEDTRNHWVKMADKAFTRTLEQAFRQLTEEFNGQRRFVDNPPLLYHLPNQDEYFDEIRVLFEQYRDTLQVDRQFLLDRYRLVDVALKVVGVGSVGTHCGVALLLDDNNDPLLLQYKEARPSVLRALRRQKPLCS
;
A
#
# COMPACT_ATOMS: atom_id res chain seq x y z
N MET A 1 -3.11 -15.45 -9.38
CA MET A 1 -3.17 -15.44 -10.85
C MET A 1 -4.54 -14.97 -11.40
N LYS A 2 -5.68 -15.62 -11.13
CA LYS A 2 -7.00 -15.21 -11.69
C LYS A 2 -7.29 -13.71 -11.53
N ARG A 3 -7.10 -13.15 -10.34
CA ARG A 3 -7.32 -11.72 -10.08
C ARG A 3 -6.43 -10.81 -10.94
N LEU A 4 -5.15 -11.16 -11.11
CA LEU A 4 -4.22 -10.40 -11.94
C LEU A 4 -4.67 -10.38 -13.40
N VAL A 5 -4.98 -11.56 -13.96
CA VAL A 5 -5.45 -11.68 -15.36
C VAL A 5 -6.75 -10.89 -15.59
N THR A 6 -7.71 -10.97 -14.67
CA THR A 6 -8.93 -10.15 -14.72
C THR A 6 -8.59 -8.65 -14.70
N SER A 7 -7.64 -8.23 -13.85
CA SER A 7 -7.23 -6.82 -13.78
C SER A 7 -6.60 -6.34 -15.08
N MET A 8 -5.83 -7.19 -15.78
CA MET A 8 -5.26 -6.85 -17.09
C MET A 8 -6.34 -6.60 -18.14
N ILE A 9 -7.37 -7.45 -18.19
CA ILE A 9 -8.51 -7.27 -19.12
C ILE A 9 -9.26 -5.97 -18.80
N LEU A 10 -9.56 -5.72 -17.51
CA LEU A 10 -10.29 -4.52 -17.11
C LEU A 10 -9.50 -3.24 -17.39
N ALA A 11 -8.18 -3.24 -17.10
CA ALA A 11 -7.31 -2.11 -17.40
C ALA A 11 -7.21 -1.87 -18.92
N GLY A 12 -7.10 -2.93 -19.72
CA GLY A 12 -7.07 -2.79 -21.17
C GLY A 12 -8.37 -2.17 -21.72
N ARG A 13 -9.53 -2.59 -21.21
CA ARG A 13 -10.83 -1.99 -21.58
C ARG A 13 -10.94 -0.52 -21.17
N GLU A 14 -10.47 -0.18 -19.97
CA GLU A 14 -10.42 1.22 -19.52
C GLU A 14 -9.55 2.08 -20.45
N LEU A 15 -8.44 1.54 -20.92
CA LEU A 15 -7.54 2.15 -21.90
C LEU A 15 -8.09 2.08 -23.34
N ARG A 16 -9.30 1.56 -23.54
CA ARG A 16 -9.96 1.38 -24.85
C ARG A 16 -9.16 0.54 -25.85
N LEU A 17 -8.40 -0.41 -25.36
CA LEU A 17 -7.74 -1.41 -26.21
C LEU A 17 -8.76 -2.38 -26.81
N SER A 18 -8.39 -3.01 -27.92
CA SER A 18 -9.24 -4.05 -28.51
C SER A 18 -9.38 -5.27 -27.59
N ASP A 19 -10.46 -6.04 -27.71
CA ASP A 19 -10.65 -7.29 -26.95
C ASP A 19 -9.51 -8.29 -27.22
N ARG A 20 -8.94 -8.26 -28.42
CA ARG A 20 -7.78 -9.05 -28.78
C ARG A 20 -6.57 -8.65 -27.95
N ASP A 21 -6.22 -7.36 -27.90
CA ASP A 21 -5.06 -6.85 -27.14
C ASP A 21 -5.24 -7.09 -25.64
N CYS A 22 -6.45 -6.91 -25.11
CA CYS A 22 -6.78 -7.23 -23.72
C CYS A 22 -6.55 -8.72 -23.42
N SER A 23 -6.94 -9.60 -24.32
CA SER A 23 -6.74 -11.04 -24.18
C SER A 23 -5.27 -11.44 -24.29
N GLU A 24 -4.53 -10.85 -25.23
CA GLU A 24 -3.10 -11.07 -25.41
C GLU A 24 -2.32 -10.61 -24.13
N ALA A 25 -2.62 -9.45 -23.58
CA ALA A 25 -2.02 -8.97 -22.33
C ALA A 25 -2.31 -9.93 -21.15
N ALA A 26 -3.54 -10.43 -21.04
CA ALA A 26 -3.93 -11.37 -20.00
C ALA A 26 -3.20 -12.72 -20.14
N LEU A 27 -3.04 -13.22 -21.38
CA LEU A 27 -2.31 -14.45 -21.69
C LEU A 27 -0.81 -14.27 -21.41
N ALA A 28 -0.22 -13.13 -21.80
CA ALA A 28 1.18 -12.81 -21.50
C ALA A 28 1.43 -12.84 -19.99
N ALA A 29 0.61 -12.14 -19.20
CA ALA A 29 0.72 -12.14 -17.73
C ALA A 29 0.61 -13.57 -17.14
N ALA A 30 -0.29 -14.40 -17.65
CA ALA A 30 -0.41 -15.80 -17.21
C ALA A 30 0.82 -16.64 -17.54
N ARG A 31 1.35 -16.47 -18.76
CA ARG A 31 2.56 -17.15 -19.23
C ARG A 31 3.77 -16.75 -18.40
N ASP A 32 3.99 -15.47 -18.21
CA ASP A 32 5.16 -14.97 -17.49
C ASP A 32 5.14 -15.37 -16.02
N HIS A 33 3.97 -15.37 -15.40
CA HIS A 33 3.82 -15.92 -14.06
C HIS A 33 4.22 -17.39 -13.99
N ARG A 34 3.79 -18.22 -14.95
CA ARG A 34 4.16 -19.64 -15.00
C ARG A 34 5.66 -19.80 -15.14
N LEU A 35 6.28 -19.06 -16.09
CA LEU A 35 7.72 -19.08 -16.31
C LEU A 35 8.51 -18.58 -15.09
N ALA A 36 8.00 -17.57 -14.37
CA ALA A 36 8.61 -17.09 -13.14
C ALA A 36 8.56 -18.16 -12.03
N ILE A 37 7.43 -18.84 -11.85
CA ILE A 37 7.32 -19.94 -10.88
C ILE A 37 8.26 -21.07 -11.21
N ASP A 38 8.35 -21.47 -12.48
CA ASP A 38 9.29 -22.50 -12.94
C ASP A 38 10.74 -22.11 -12.64
N ARG A 39 11.14 -20.88 -12.96
CA ARG A 39 12.48 -20.35 -12.63
C ARG A 39 12.74 -20.35 -11.13
N TYR A 40 11.80 -19.87 -10.31
CA TYR A 40 11.95 -19.84 -8.86
C TYR A 40 12.01 -21.23 -8.23
N SER A 41 11.38 -22.23 -8.85
CA SER A 41 11.46 -23.62 -8.38
C SER A 41 12.86 -24.23 -8.48
N GLN A 42 13.75 -23.65 -9.30
CA GLN A 42 15.13 -24.07 -9.46
C GLN A 42 16.11 -23.37 -8.49
N LEU A 43 15.64 -22.34 -7.76
CA LEU A 43 16.46 -21.60 -6.82
C LEU A 43 16.41 -22.22 -5.42
N GLN A 44 17.42 -21.91 -4.61
CA GLN A 44 17.39 -22.24 -3.19
C GLN A 44 16.32 -21.40 -2.48
N THR A 45 15.70 -21.95 -1.41
CA THR A 45 14.65 -21.27 -0.65
C THR A 45 15.06 -19.87 -0.21
N ILE A 46 16.31 -19.70 0.22
CA ILE A 46 16.81 -18.40 0.68
C ILE A 46 16.93 -17.38 -0.46
N GLU A 47 17.29 -17.82 -1.65
CA GLU A 47 17.38 -16.97 -2.84
C GLU A 47 15.97 -16.51 -3.25
N VAL A 48 14.98 -17.40 -3.20
CA VAL A 48 13.57 -17.04 -3.45
C VAL A 48 13.05 -16.05 -2.41
N TRP A 49 13.44 -16.24 -1.14
CA TRP A 49 13.04 -15.33 -0.05
C TRP A 49 13.54 -13.90 -0.25
N TYR A 50 14.76 -13.75 -0.75
CA TYR A 50 15.36 -12.44 -1.03
C TYR A 50 15.11 -11.93 -2.45
N ALA A 51 14.44 -12.72 -3.29
CA ALA A 51 14.12 -12.29 -4.65
C ALA A 51 13.19 -11.07 -4.61
N ARG A 52 13.64 -10.01 -5.25
CA ARG A 52 12.87 -8.75 -5.36
C ARG A 52 12.99 -8.19 -6.76
N LEU A 53 12.05 -7.35 -7.11
CA LEU A 53 12.02 -6.64 -8.37
C LEU A 53 12.39 -5.17 -8.11
N ASP A 54 13.59 -4.79 -8.50
CA ASP A 54 14.08 -3.42 -8.37
C ASP A 54 13.76 -2.61 -9.64
N ALA A 55 13.59 -1.29 -9.49
CA ALA A 55 13.32 -0.39 -10.62
C ALA A 55 14.43 -0.47 -11.68
N ASP A 56 15.70 -0.52 -11.26
CA ASP A 56 16.85 -0.64 -12.16
C ASP A 56 16.81 -1.91 -13.01
N LEU A 57 16.39 -3.04 -12.40
CA LEU A 57 16.25 -4.30 -13.12
C LEU A 57 15.12 -4.23 -14.16
N LEU A 58 14.01 -3.58 -13.83
CA LEU A 58 12.91 -3.34 -14.77
C LEU A 58 13.37 -2.46 -15.94
N ILE A 59 13.99 -1.33 -15.65
CA ILE A 59 14.47 -0.38 -16.64
C ILE A 59 15.49 -1.05 -17.59
N LYS A 60 16.42 -1.84 -17.02
CA LYS A 60 17.42 -2.58 -17.80
C LYS A 60 16.80 -3.60 -18.77
N ASN A 61 15.70 -4.23 -18.35
CA ASN A 61 15.02 -5.27 -19.13
C ASN A 61 13.80 -4.74 -19.92
N ALA A 62 13.66 -3.42 -20.05
CA ALA A 62 12.58 -2.84 -20.83
C ALA A 62 12.65 -3.32 -22.29
N PRO A 63 11.53 -3.79 -22.87
CA PRO A 63 11.51 -4.38 -24.22
C PRO A 63 11.82 -3.37 -25.32
N GLU A 64 11.51 -2.09 -25.10
CA GLU A 64 11.64 -1.01 -26.06
C GLU A 64 12.21 0.23 -25.39
N GLU A 65 12.84 1.11 -26.18
CA GLU A 65 13.47 2.32 -25.66
C GLU A 65 12.43 3.32 -25.10
N ASP A 66 11.28 3.45 -25.74
CA ASP A 66 10.19 4.31 -25.25
C ASP A 66 9.65 3.83 -23.90
N THR A 67 9.50 2.52 -23.73
CA THR A 67 9.11 1.91 -22.44
C THR A 67 10.18 2.17 -21.39
N ARG A 68 11.46 2.04 -21.74
CA ARG A 68 12.58 2.35 -20.83
C ARG A 68 12.54 3.79 -20.37
N ASN A 69 12.42 4.74 -21.31
CA ASN A 69 12.36 6.16 -21.04
C ASN A 69 11.15 6.53 -20.14
N HIS A 70 10.01 5.88 -20.37
CA HIS A 70 8.83 6.04 -19.52
C HIS A 70 9.09 5.55 -18.10
N TRP A 71 9.70 4.37 -17.94
CA TRP A 71 9.99 3.79 -16.61
C TRP A 71 11.05 4.59 -15.86
N VAL A 72 12.07 5.13 -16.53
CA VAL A 72 13.05 6.05 -15.93
C VAL A 72 12.33 7.28 -15.37
N LYS A 73 11.48 7.95 -16.16
CA LYS A 73 10.71 9.11 -15.69
C LYS A 73 9.79 8.78 -14.51
N MET A 74 9.19 7.59 -14.50
CA MET A 74 8.36 7.13 -13.36
C MET A 74 9.20 6.89 -12.12
N ALA A 75 10.37 6.27 -12.24
CA ALA A 75 11.28 6.03 -11.14
C ALA A 75 11.79 7.35 -10.56
N ASP A 76 12.26 8.28 -11.39
CA ASP A 76 12.69 9.62 -10.97
C ASP A 76 11.58 10.35 -10.21
N LYS A 77 10.37 10.33 -10.76
CA LYS A 77 9.20 10.91 -10.08
C LYS A 77 8.87 10.22 -8.75
N ALA A 78 9.08 8.92 -8.63
CA ALA A 78 8.88 8.19 -7.38
C ALA A 78 9.95 8.56 -6.33
N PHE A 79 11.20 8.68 -6.74
CA PHE A 79 12.30 9.09 -5.86
C PHE A 79 12.19 10.54 -5.36
N THR A 80 11.55 11.44 -6.14
CA THR A 80 11.29 12.82 -5.69
C THR A 80 10.15 12.92 -4.68
N ARG A 81 9.30 11.90 -4.56
CA ARG A 81 8.19 11.87 -3.59
C ARG A 81 8.70 11.42 -2.22
N THR A 82 9.36 12.33 -1.53
CA THR A 82 9.87 12.07 -0.19
C THR A 82 8.76 12.15 0.87
N LEU A 83 9.02 11.56 2.04
CA LEU A 83 8.16 11.68 3.21
C LEU A 83 7.96 13.16 3.59
N GLU A 84 9.02 13.96 3.52
CA GLU A 84 9.00 15.38 3.82
C GLU A 84 8.05 16.16 2.87
N GLN A 85 8.08 15.86 1.58
CA GLN A 85 7.16 16.46 0.62
C GLN A 85 5.70 16.06 0.91
N ALA A 86 5.45 14.78 1.19
CA ALA A 86 4.11 14.31 1.57
C ALA A 86 3.63 15.00 2.86
N PHE A 87 4.51 15.11 3.85
CA PHE A 87 4.22 15.79 5.11
C PHE A 87 3.82 17.25 4.88
N ARG A 88 4.62 18.01 4.11
CA ARG A 88 4.32 19.42 3.80
C ARG A 88 3.01 19.60 3.02
N GLN A 89 2.67 18.66 2.15
CA GLN A 89 1.45 18.74 1.34
C GLN A 89 0.18 18.31 2.09
N LEU A 90 0.32 17.39 3.02
CA LEU A 90 -0.80 16.79 3.72
C LEU A 90 -1.08 17.42 5.08
N THR A 91 -0.17 18.27 5.60
CA THR A 91 -0.30 18.83 6.95
C THR A 91 -0.16 20.35 6.96
N GLU A 92 -0.81 20.97 7.94
CA GLU A 92 -0.74 22.39 8.27
C GLU A 92 -0.48 22.60 9.77
N GLU A 93 -0.10 23.79 10.14
CA GLU A 93 -0.06 24.23 11.53
C GLU A 93 -1.39 24.87 11.90
N PHE A 94 -2.04 24.36 12.91
CA PHE A 94 -3.31 24.86 13.41
C PHE A 94 -3.26 24.98 14.95
N ASN A 95 -3.45 26.17 15.46
CA ASN A 95 -3.36 26.48 16.91
C ASN A 95 -2.06 25.98 17.57
N GLY A 96 -0.92 26.10 16.87
CA GLY A 96 0.39 25.67 17.37
C GLY A 96 0.62 24.14 17.34
N GLN A 97 -0.27 23.40 16.72
CA GLN A 97 -0.12 21.96 16.53
C GLN A 97 -0.15 21.61 15.05
N ARG A 98 0.59 20.56 14.67
CA ARG A 98 0.56 20.00 13.33
C ARG A 98 -0.67 19.12 13.18
N ARG A 99 -1.43 19.27 12.08
CA ARG A 99 -2.57 18.42 11.76
C ARG A 99 -2.66 18.16 10.25
N PHE A 100 -3.45 17.18 9.84
CA PHE A 100 -3.77 16.98 8.43
C PHE A 100 -4.67 18.11 7.89
N VAL A 101 -4.44 18.47 6.63
CA VAL A 101 -5.30 19.38 5.88
C VAL A 101 -6.54 18.63 5.40
N ASP A 102 -7.73 19.15 5.72
CA ASP A 102 -8.97 18.59 5.20
C ASP A 102 -9.11 18.82 3.70
N ASN A 103 -9.29 17.73 2.95
CA ASN A 103 -9.55 17.72 1.52
C ASN A 103 -10.63 16.67 1.19
N PRO A 104 -11.90 16.89 1.63
CA PRO A 104 -12.97 15.94 1.39
C PRO A 104 -13.23 15.74 -0.12
N PRO A 105 -13.57 14.52 -0.56
CA PRO A 105 -13.78 13.32 0.25
C PRO A 105 -12.50 12.50 0.48
N LEU A 106 -11.34 12.95 0.07
CA LEU A 106 -10.11 12.15 0.02
C LEU A 106 -9.40 12.03 1.37
N LEU A 107 -9.36 13.09 2.14
CA LEU A 107 -8.74 13.19 3.47
C LEU A 107 -9.55 14.15 4.31
N TYR A 108 -10.01 13.75 5.49
CA TYR A 108 -10.82 14.61 6.35
C TYR A 108 -10.90 14.12 7.79
N HIS A 109 -11.15 15.04 8.69
CA HIS A 109 -11.45 14.77 10.09
C HIS A 109 -12.93 14.43 10.30
N LEU A 110 -13.21 13.59 11.29
CA LEU A 110 -14.58 13.30 11.70
C LEU A 110 -15.16 14.42 12.57
N PRO A 111 -16.48 14.60 12.59
CA PRO A 111 -17.12 15.58 13.51
C PRO A 111 -16.85 15.31 15.00
N ASN A 112 -16.65 14.05 15.39
CA ASN A 112 -16.27 13.61 16.75
C ASN A 112 -14.78 13.29 16.84
N GLN A 113 -13.93 14.22 16.38
CA GLN A 113 -12.49 14.03 16.22
C GLN A 113 -11.78 13.58 17.51
N ASP A 114 -12.11 14.16 18.65
CA ASP A 114 -11.44 13.84 19.92
C ASP A 114 -11.69 12.39 20.34
N GLU A 115 -12.92 11.92 20.22
CA GLU A 115 -13.28 10.52 20.50
C GLU A 115 -12.57 9.56 19.54
N TYR A 116 -12.57 9.90 18.26
CA TYR A 116 -11.90 9.10 17.24
C TYR A 116 -10.38 9.06 17.44
N PHE A 117 -9.77 10.17 17.80
CA PHE A 117 -8.35 10.24 18.14
C PHE A 117 -8.01 9.31 19.31
N ASP A 118 -8.81 9.34 20.36
CA ASP A 118 -8.59 8.47 21.53
C ASP A 118 -8.75 6.99 21.19
N GLU A 119 -9.73 6.62 20.37
CA GLU A 119 -9.87 5.24 19.88
C GLU A 119 -8.62 4.79 19.10
N ILE A 120 -8.13 5.60 18.17
CA ILE A 120 -6.94 5.27 17.38
C ILE A 120 -5.69 5.23 18.27
N ARG A 121 -5.58 6.10 19.28
CA ARG A 121 -4.48 6.08 20.25
C ARG A 121 -4.41 4.74 20.99
N VAL A 122 -5.54 4.24 21.48
CA VAL A 122 -5.62 2.94 22.16
C VAL A 122 -5.22 1.79 21.21
N LEU A 123 -5.71 1.82 19.96
CA LEU A 123 -5.35 0.81 18.96
C LEU A 123 -3.85 0.87 18.59
N PHE A 124 -3.29 2.05 18.58
CA PHE A 124 -1.86 2.26 18.30
C PHE A 124 -0.98 1.69 19.42
N GLU A 125 -1.35 1.89 20.69
CA GLU A 125 -0.68 1.28 21.84
C GLU A 125 -0.73 -0.27 21.77
N GLN A 126 -1.89 -0.83 21.46
CA GLN A 126 -2.04 -2.28 21.25
C GLN A 126 -1.19 -2.79 20.07
N TYR A 127 -1.14 -2.05 18.97
CA TYR A 127 -0.29 -2.38 17.82
C TYR A 127 1.17 -2.37 18.21
N ARG A 128 1.63 -1.36 18.94
CA ARG A 128 2.99 -1.26 19.46
C ARG A 128 3.41 -2.52 20.22
N ASP A 129 2.53 -3.02 21.09
CA ASP A 129 2.81 -4.20 21.91
C ASP A 129 2.94 -5.50 21.09
N THR A 130 2.46 -5.51 19.85
CA THR A 130 2.62 -6.64 18.92
C THR A 130 3.96 -6.62 18.17
N LEU A 131 4.70 -5.52 18.23
CA LEU A 131 5.94 -5.35 17.49
C LEU A 131 7.12 -6.05 18.17
N GLN A 132 8.16 -6.32 17.39
CA GLN A 132 9.46 -6.73 17.92
C GLN A 132 10.10 -5.58 18.73
N VAL A 133 10.94 -5.92 19.70
CA VAL A 133 11.50 -4.95 20.66
C VAL A 133 12.24 -3.79 19.98
N ASP A 134 13.00 -4.05 18.92
CA ASP A 134 13.68 -3.02 18.13
C ASP A 134 12.72 -2.04 17.47
N ARG A 135 11.56 -2.55 17.01
CA ARG A 135 10.50 -1.72 16.41
C ARG A 135 9.72 -0.94 17.46
N GLN A 136 9.47 -1.53 18.64
CA GLN A 136 8.89 -0.82 19.78
C GLN A 136 9.77 0.37 20.17
N PHE A 137 11.10 0.13 20.34
CA PHE A 137 12.05 1.18 20.70
C PHE A 137 12.05 2.33 19.68
N LEU A 138 11.96 2.02 18.38
CA LEU A 138 11.87 3.06 17.36
C LEU A 138 10.55 3.84 17.47
N LEU A 139 9.43 3.13 17.65
CA LEU A 139 8.10 3.74 17.71
C LEU A 139 7.91 4.59 18.96
N ASP A 140 8.54 4.23 20.08
CA ASP A 140 8.51 4.97 21.34
C ASP A 140 9.13 6.38 21.26
N ARG A 141 9.88 6.65 20.20
CA ARG A 141 10.40 7.99 19.91
C ARG A 141 9.38 8.93 19.27
N TYR A 142 8.24 8.39 18.87
CA TYR A 142 7.19 9.13 18.18
C TYR A 142 5.95 9.26 19.06
N ARG A 143 5.35 10.44 19.08
CA ARG A 143 4.04 10.69 19.68
C ARG A 143 2.99 10.84 18.59
N LEU A 144 1.82 10.26 18.80
CA LEU A 144 0.67 10.47 17.93
C LEU A 144 0.19 11.92 18.08
N VAL A 145 0.04 12.63 16.97
CA VAL A 145 -0.29 14.05 16.93
C VAL A 145 -1.67 14.29 16.34
N ASP A 146 -1.97 13.56 15.25
CA ASP A 146 -3.23 13.71 14.54
C ASP A 146 -3.63 12.45 13.79
N VAL A 147 -4.92 12.28 13.56
CA VAL A 147 -5.49 11.18 12.77
C VAL A 147 -6.58 11.71 11.84
N ALA A 148 -6.65 11.20 10.63
CA ALA A 148 -7.69 11.57 9.68
C ALA A 148 -8.16 10.37 8.86
N LEU A 149 -9.41 10.35 8.44
CA LEU A 149 -9.90 9.38 7.48
C LEU A 149 -9.31 9.66 6.10
N LYS A 150 -8.93 8.59 5.40
CA LYS A 150 -8.35 8.69 4.06
C LYS A 150 -9.01 7.69 3.10
N VAL A 151 -9.57 8.19 2.03
CA VAL A 151 -10.04 7.35 0.92
C VAL A 151 -8.83 6.94 0.07
N VAL A 152 -8.52 5.65 0.02
CA VAL A 152 -7.30 5.12 -0.62
C VAL A 152 -7.56 4.25 -1.84
N GLY A 153 -8.75 4.25 -2.37
CA GLY A 153 -9.15 3.52 -3.57
C GLY A 153 -10.31 2.57 -3.36
N VAL A 154 -10.72 1.91 -4.44
CA VAL A 154 -11.96 1.10 -4.51
C VAL A 154 -12.01 -0.02 -3.48
N GLY A 155 -10.85 -0.61 -3.14
CA GLY A 155 -10.75 -1.70 -2.16
C GLY A 155 -10.99 -1.28 -0.71
N SER A 156 -11.04 0.02 -0.42
CA SER A 156 -11.34 0.57 0.90
C SER A 156 -12.77 1.06 1.06
N VAL A 157 -13.57 1.01 -0.01
CA VAL A 157 -14.99 1.41 0.05
C VAL A 157 -15.73 0.51 1.04
N GLY A 158 -16.42 1.14 1.99
CA GLY A 158 -17.15 0.43 3.04
C GLY A 158 -16.29 -0.11 4.20
N THR A 159 -15.00 0.25 4.26
CA THR A 159 -14.11 -0.01 5.39
C THR A 159 -13.50 1.30 5.91
N HIS A 160 -13.17 1.36 7.19
CA HIS A 160 -12.45 2.49 7.75
C HIS A 160 -10.97 2.42 7.36
N CYS A 161 -10.52 3.42 6.63
CA CYS A 161 -9.12 3.63 6.32
C CYS A 161 -8.72 5.02 6.79
N GLY A 162 -7.59 5.14 7.44
CA GLY A 162 -7.11 6.42 7.91
C GLY A 162 -5.60 6.53 7.85
N VAL A 163 -5.13 7.70 8.18
CA VAL A 163 -3.73 8.03 8.36
C VAL A 163 -3.51 8.61 9.75
N ALA A 164 -2.40 8.25 10.35
CA ALA A 164 -1.92 8.75 11.62
C ALA A 164 -0.65 9.57 11.38
N LEU A 165 -0.60 10.75 11.93
CA LEU A 165 0.56 11.62 11.97
C LEU A 165 1.25 11.44 13.32
N LEU A 166 2.51 11.04 13.28
CA LEU A 166 3.36 10.96 14.45
C LEU A 166 4.55 11.90 14.25
N LEU A 167 5.00 12.50 15.34
CA LEU A 167 6.18 13.35 15.36
C LEU A 167 7.14 12.88 16.47
N ASP A 168 8.42 12.92 16.19
CA ASP A 168 9.44 12.76 17.21
C ASP A 168 9.75 14.09 17.95
N ASP A 169 10.72 14.09 18.84
CA ASP A 169 11.14 15.28 19.62
C ASP A 169 11.74 16.39 18.73
N ASN A 170 12.22 16.06 17.54
CA ASN A 170 12.73 17.02 16.56
C ASN A 170 11.66 17.49 15.59
N ASN A 171 10.39 17.03 15.75
CA ASN A 171 9.28 17.19 14.82
C ASN A 171 9.51 16.49 13.45
N ASP A 172 10.36 15.47 13.41
CA ASP A 172 10.49 14.63 12.23
C ASP A 172 9.23 13.75 12.09
N PRO A 173 8.58 13.75 10.92
CA PRO A 173 7.30 13.09 10.75
C PRO A 173 7.43 11.59 10.48
N LEU A 174 6.48 10.82 11.03
CA LEU A 174 6.16 9.47 10.61
C LEU A 174 4.68 9.41 10.25
N LEU A 175 4.39 9.03 9.01
CA LEU A 175 3.02 8.86 8.51
C LEU A 175 2.69 7.36 8.44
N LEU A 176 1.72 6.93 9.21
CA LEU A 176 1.24 5.55 9.19
C LEU A 176 -0.17 5.48 8.62
N GLN A 177 -0.40 4.54 7.72
CA GLN A 177 -1.73 4.22 7.24
C GLN A 177 -2.27 3.02 8.03
N TYR A 178 -3.49 3.15 8.55
CA TYR A 178 -4.23 2.05 9.15
C TYR A 178 -5.49 1.73 8.36
N LYS A 179 -5.91 0.48 8.45
CA LYS A 179 -7.10 0.00 7.73
C LYS A 179 -7.86 -0.97 8.61
N GLU A 180 -9.18 -0.83 8.62
CA GLU A 180 -10.05 -1.81 9.23
C GLU A 180 -9.85 -3.19 8.58
N ALA A 181 -9.66 -4.21 9.41
CA ALA A 181 -9.59 -5.60 8.98
C ALA A 181 -10.89 -6.33 9.34
N ARG A 182 -11.62 -6.77 8.31
CA ARG A 182 -12.85 -7.55 8.48
C ARG A 182 -12.63 -9.02 8.17
N PRO A 183 -13.45 -9.92 8.72
CA PRO A 183 -13.42 -11.33 8.34
C PRO A 183 -13.56 -11.47 6.82
N SER A 184 -12.71 -12.32 6.22
CA SER A 184 -12.81 -12.61 4.78
C SER A 184 -14.20 -13.15 4.43
N VAL A 185 -14.81 -12.63 3.38
CA VAL A 185 -16.06 -13.16 2.81
C VAL A 185 -15.94 -14.63 2.40
N LEU A 186 -14.72 -15.11 2.17
CA LEU A 186 -14.44 -16.52 1.85
C LEU A 186 -14.35 -17.40 3.10
N ARG A 187 -14.43 -16.85 4.30
CA ARG A 187 -14.33 -17.61 5.56
C ARG A 187 -15.43 -18.69 5.66
N ALA A 188 -16.63 -18.37 5.21
CA ALA A 188 -17.75 -19.33 5.20
C ALA A 188 -17.48 -20.52 4.26
N LEU A 189 -16.80 -20.29 3.13
CA LEU A 189 -16.49 -21.33 2.15
C LEU A 189 -15.34 -22.25 2.63
N ARG A 190 -14.45 -21.76 3.50
CA ARG A 190 -13.33 -22.54 4.03
C ARG A 190 -13.75 -23.57 5.07
N ARG A 191 -14.89 -23.38 5.73
CA ARG A 191 -15.43 -24.31 6.73
C ARG A 191 -16.05 -25.59 6.15
N GLN A 192 -16.23 -25.67 4.83
CA GLN A 192 -16.88 -26.81 4.16
C GLN A 192 -15.91 -27.86 3.58
N LYS A 193 -14.58 -27.66 3.69
CA LYS A 193 -13.62 -28.72 3.32
C LYS A 193 -12.88 -29.17 4.57
N PRO A 194 -13.13 -30.41 5.08
CA PRO A 194 -12.17 -31.03 5.95
C PRO A 194 -10.88 -31.19 5.15
N LEU A 195 -9.77 -30.70 5.71
CA LEU A 195 -8.45 -31.05 5.22
C LEU A 195 -8.38 -32.58 5.27
N CYS A 196 -8.22 -33.22 4.12
CA CYS A 196 -7.96 -34.65 4.04
C CYS A 196 -6.82 -34.98 4.98
N SER A 197 -7.13 -35.87 5.91
CA SER A 197 -6.18 -36.61 6.76
C SER A 197 -5.14 -37.33 5.91
#